data_e75bf4984260f7596400b035d559e200
#
_entry.id   e75bf4984260f7596400b035d559e200
#
_cell.length_a   1.000
_cell.length_b   1.000
_cell.length_c   1.000
_cell.angle_alpha   90.00
_cell.angle_beta   90.00
_cell.angle_gamma   90.00
#
_symmetry.space_group_name_H-M   'P 1'
#
loop_
_entity.id
_entity.type
_entity.pdbx_description
1 polymer ?
#
loop_
_entity_poly.entity_id
_entity_poly.type
_entity_poly.pdbx_seq_one_letter_code
_entity_poly.pdbx_strand_id
1 'polypeptide(L)'
;MKVHGVRVDGKDAEFSRKGHKLTVRPPRTVKKGATFRTTVDYDGTPEEMTDEDGSTEGWVRTEDGAFVAGQPAGSMTWFPGNNHPGDKAAYDFRITVPDGYTAVANGELRGRKSEKGRTTFEWHNGEPMASYLATATIGKFTVKESRTKSGLPVYTAVDPAEAKESAGPLERLDAILDWSVKRFGPYPFSSAGAIVDHTPERIDWGALETQTKPVYAGAPDEGTLVHETAHQWFGDSVTPKTWQDIWLNEGFAQYAEWLWEEDKGGRTAQQQFDALYATDEDDEEVWGFPPGDPGGPKNVTGDSVYYRGGMVLQQLRKAVGDKVFFSILKDWPAEHRHGSADTQQFIDFCADRTDVDLTDLFDDWLYGDGKPDWEF
;
A
#
# COMPACT_ATOMS: atom_id res chain seq x y z
N MET A 1 17.19 8.97 14.17
CA MET A 1 17.52 7.77 14.98
C MET A 1 19.04 7.60 15.10
N LYS A 2 19.57 7.20 16.29
CA LYS A 2 20.99 6.98 16.57
C LYS A 2 21.25 5.49 16.81
N VAL A 3 22.17 4.91 16.04
CA VAL A 3 22.59 3.50 16.18
C VAL A 3 23.69 3.41 17.25
N HIS A 4 23.53 2.50 18.21
CA HIS A 4 24.45 2.27 19.33
C HIS A 4 25.30 1.01 19.13
N GLY A 5 24.75 0.00 18.47
CA GLY A 5 25.44 -1.25 18.23
C GLY A 5 24.81 -2.07 17.12
N VAL A 6 25.62 -2.86 16.45
CA VAL A 6 25.15 -3.82 15.45
C VAL A 6 25.81 -5.17 15.72
N ARG A 7 25.01 -6.23 15.65
CA ARG A 7 25.49 -7.63 15.77
C ARG A 7 25.06 -8.44 14.55
N VAL A 8 25.95 -9.27 14.06
CA VAL A 8 25.63 -10.27 13.02
C VAL A 8 25.86 -11.66 13.60
N ASP A 9 24.82 -12.50 13.58
CA ASP A 9 24.81 -13.83 14.20
C ASP A 9 25.25 -13.80 15.68
N GLY A 10 24.79 -12.76 16.42
CA GLY A 10 25.08 -12.56 17.82
C GLY A 10 26.48 -12.03 18.15
N LYS A 11 27.32 -11.74 17.15
CA LYS A 11 28.67 -11.17 17.29
C LYS A 11 28.67 -9.72 16.90
N ASP A 12 29.38 -8.88 17.65
CA ASP A 12 29.55 -7.47 17.31
C ASP A 12 30.12 -7.31 15.90
N ALA A 13 29.56 -6.36 15.17
CA ALA A 13 29.91 -6.04 13.79
C ALA A 13 30.29 -4.56 13.69
N GLU A 14 31.30 -4.27 12.87
CA GLU A 14 31.64 -2.89 12.52
C GLU A 14 30.51 -2.30 11.69
N PHE A 15 30.16 -1.04 11.97
CA PHE A 15 29.16 -0.32 11.19
C PHE A 15 29.58 1.14 10.99
N SER A 16 29.03 1.74 9.95
CA SER A 16 29.15 3.17 9.71
C SER A 16 27.83 3.70 9.15
N ARG A 17 27.54 4.96 9.37
CA ARG A 17 26.36 5.63 8.81
C ARG A 17 26.77 6.85 7.99
N LYS A 18 26.25 6.95 6.76
CA LYS A 18 26.37 8.15 5.92
C LYS A 18 24.98 8.51 5.40
N GLY A 19 24.47 9.66 5.82
CA GLY A 19 23.08 10.06 5.55
C GLY A 19 22.10 9.01 6.06
N HIS A 20 21.26 8.51 5.18
CA HIS A 20 20.25 7.50 5.50
C HIS A 20 20.76 6.06 5.39
N LYS A 21 21.99 5.83 4.93
CA LYS A 21 22.54 4.49 4.74
C LYS A 21 23.34 4.02 5.94
N LEU A 22 22.92 2.89 6.53
CA LEU A 22 23.65 2.13 7.53
C LEU A 22 24.44 1.02 6.82
N THR A 23 25.76 1.09 6.85
CA THR A 23 26.63 0.04 6.30
C THR A 23 27.11 -0.84 7.44
N VAL A 24 26.85 -2.15 7.33
CA VAL A 24 27.27 -3.16 8.31
C VAL A 24 28.33 -4.05 7.68
N ARG A 25 29.46 -4.24 8.38
CA ARG A 25 30.51 -5.17 7.97
C ARG A 25 30.43 -6.43 8.83
N PRO A 26 29.95 -7.57 8.28
CA PRO A 26 29.88 -8.81 9.02
C PRO A 26 31.27 -9.26 9.49
N PRO A 27 31.41 -9.85 10.71
CA PRO A 27 32.69 -10.31 11.24
C PRO A 27 33.24 -11.54 10.49
N ARG A 28 32.44 -12.15 9.61
CA ARG A 28 32.81 -13.25 8.72
C ARG A 28 32.19 -13.04 7.36
N THR A 29 32.84 -13.55 6.33
CA THR A 29 32.25 -13.57 4.98
C THR A 29 30.94 -14.36 4.96
N VAL A 30 29.88 -13.73 4.48
CA VAL A 30 28.58 -14.37 4.22
C VAL A 30 28.63 -15.03 2.85
N LYS A 31 28.45 -16.34 2.78
CA LYS A 31 28.44 -17.08 1.51
C LYS A 31 27.12 -16.82 0.76
N LYS A 32 27.17 -16.87 -0.56
CA LYS A 32 25.95 -16.80 -1.39
C LYS A 32 24.93 -17.87 -0.95
N GLY A 33 23.69 -17.46 -0.73
CA GLY A 33 22.59 -18.34 -0.28
C GLY A 33 22.58 -18.64 1.23
N ALA A 34 23.54 -18.11 2.00
CA ALA A 34 23.52 -18.27 3.45
C ALA A 34 22.56 -17.27 4.12
N THR A 35 21.82 -17.74 5.11
CA THR A 35 21.02 -16.90 6.00
C THR A 35 21.88 -16.40 7.15
N PHE A 36 21.70 -15.15 7.55
CA PHE A 36 22.33 -14.55 8.72
C PHE A 36 21.32 -13.65 9.45
N ARG A 37 21.57 -13.36 10.72
CA ARG A 37 20.75 -12.47 11.53
C ARG A 37 21.51 -11.20 11.86
N THR A 38 20.96 -10.05 11.51
CA THR A 38 21.47 -8.74 11.95
C THR A 38 20.59 -8.21 13.07
N THR A 39 21.21 -7.74 14.16
CA THR A 39 20.54 -7.00 15.23
C THR A 39 21.08 -5.59 15.25
N VAL A 40 20.20 -4.60 15.24
CA VAL A 40 20.56 -3.19 15.34
C VAL A 40 19.96 -2.62 16.61
N ASP A 41 20.80 -2.12 17.52
CA ASP A 41 20.37 -1.41 18.73
C ASP A 41 20.41 0.10 18.44
N TYR A 42 19.26 0.75 18.54
CA TYR A 42 19.13 2.17 18.24
C TYR A 42 18.07 2.84 19.11
N ASP A 43 18.15 4.14 19.25
CA ASP A 43 17.16 4.99 19.90
C ASP A 43 17.01 6.33 19.19
N GLY A 44 16.10 7.12 19.70
CA GLY A 44 15.82 8.47 19.23
C GLY A 44 14.33 8.75 19.12
N THR A 45 14.02 9.91 18.62
CA THR A 45 12.66 10.30 18.25
C THR A 45 12.53 10.14 16.74
N PRO A 46 11.65 9.26 16.26
CA PRO A 46 11.35 9.22 14.83
C PRO A 46 10.76 10.57 14.38
N GLU A 47 11.00 10.91 13.14
CA GLU A 47 10.65 12.23 12.60
C GLU A 47 9.79 12.05 11.34
N GLU A 48 8.99 13.07 11.05
CA GLU A 48 8.37 13.25 9.75
C GLU A 48 9.47 13.58 8.73
N MET A 49 9.23 13.26 7.48
CA MET A 49 10.01 13.72 6.35
C MET A 49 9.09 14.28 5.27
N THR A 50 9.61 15.13 4.43
CA THR A 50 8.90 15.64 3.26
C THR A 50 9.49 14.96 2.05
N ASP A 51 8.66 14.34 1.24
CA ASP A 51 9.06 13.72 -0.01
C ASP A 51 9.27 14.77 -1.14
N GLU A 52 9.74 14.31 -2.29
CA GLU A 52 10.06 15.20 -3.42
C GLU A 52 8.83 15.85 -4.06
N ASP A 53 7.64 15.25 -3.89
CA ASP A 53 6.35 15.83 -4.28
C ASP A 53 5.82 16.88 -3.27
N GLY A 54 6.43 16.98 -2.09
CA GLY A 54 6.05 17.90 -1.01
C GLY A 54 5.15 17.27 0.06
N SER A 55 4.72 16.01 -0.12
CA SER A 55 3.90 15.29 0.85
C SER A 55 4.65 14.97 2.15
N THR A 56 3.91 14.79 3.24
CA THR A 56 4.48 14.44 4.54
C THR A 56 4.42 12.93 4.73
N GLU A 57 5.57 12.30 4.94
CA GLU A 57 5.69 10.88 5.23
C GLU A 57 6.54 10.60 6.48
N GLY A 58 6.72 9.33 6.82
CA GLY A 58 7.49 8.89 7.96
C GLY A 58 6.67 8.76 9.23
N TRP A 59 7.22 9.20 10.35
CA TRP A 59 6.57 9.11 11.66
C TRP A 59 5.74 10.37 11.92
N VAL A 60 4.49 10.34 11.52
CA VAL A 60 3.55 11.46 11.63
C VAL A 60 2.94 11.49 13.03
N ARG A 61 3.09 12.64 13.71
CA ARG A 61 2.54 12.85 15.06
C ARG A 61 1.10 13.34 14.98
N THR A 62 0.24 12.73 15.80
CA THR A 62 -1.13 13.16 16.04
C THR A 62 -1.26 13.83 17.42
N GLU A 63 -2.45 14.27 17.80
CA GLU A 63 -2.68 14.94 19.08
C GLU A 63 -2.30 14.05 20.28
N ASP A 64 -2.63 12.76 20.21
CA ASP A 64 -2.44 11.83 21.32
C ASP A 64 -1.50 10.66 20.98
N GLY A 65 -0.87 10.65 19.78
CA GLY A 65 -0.01 9.54 19.37
C GLY A 65 0.80 9.79 18.13
N ALA A 66 0.84 8.78 17.26
CA ALA A 66 1.50 8.84 15.95
C ALA A 66 1.09 7.66 15.08
N PHE A 67 1.19 7.82 13.77
CA PHE A 67 1.14 6.72 12.80
C PHE A 67 2.33 6.81 11.83
N VAL A 68 2.50 5.77 11.02
CA VAL A 68 3.56 5.72 10.01
C VAL A 68 2.97 5.81 8.61
N ALA A 69 3.40 6.82 7.84
CA ALA A 69 3.25 6.89 6.40
C ALA A 69 4.56 6.42 5.76
N GLY A 70 4.59 5.21 5.21
CA GLY A 70 5.83 4.56 4.78
C GLY A 70 6.20 4.77 3.32
N GLN A 71 5.27 5.18 2.47
CA GLN A 71 5.42 5.33 1.02
C GLN A 71 5.91 6.73 0.65
N PRO A 72 6.90 6.84 -0.27
CA PRO A 72 7.73 5.74 -0.75
C PRO A 72 8.93 5.45 0.17
N ALA A 73 9.36 6.38 1.01
CA ALA A 73 10.62 6.31 1.77
C ALA A 73 10.45 6.39 3.30
N GLY A 74 9.26 6.75 3.81
CA GLY A 74 8.98 7.06 5.20
C GLY A 74 9.35 5.98 6.22
N SER A 75 9.34 4.70 5.82
CA SER A 75 9.73 3.60 6.70
C SER A 75 11.15 3.72 7.26
N MET A 76 12.06 4.38 6.57
CA MET A 76 13.43 4.58 7.07
C MET A 76 13.53 5.52 8.28
N THR A 77 12.44 6.22 8.63
CA THR A 77 12.42 7.16 9.76
C THR A 77 12.32 6.45 11.11
N TRP A 78 11.82 5.21 11.16
CA TRP A 78 11.54 4.53 12.42
C TRP A 78 12.22 3.18 12.61
N PHE A 79 12.57 2.44 11.55
CA PHE A 79 13.38 1.22 11.67
C PHE A 79 14.41 1.08 10.53
N PRO A 80 15.55 0.41 10.77
CA PRO A 80 16.53 0.12 9.74
C PRO A 80 16.06 -1.06 8.89
N GLY A 81 15.95 -0.86 7.58
CA GLY A 81 15.55 -1.88 6.62
C GLY A 81 16.13 -1.61 5.24
N ASN A 82 15.96 -2.54 4.32
CA ASN A 82 16.17 -2.28 2.91
C ASN A 82 14.87 -1.67 2.36
N ASN A 83 14.82 -0.35 2.28
CA ASN A 83 13.61 0.39 1.86
C ASN A 83 13.45 0.33 0.34
N HIS A 84 13.03 -0.82 -0.16
CA HIS A 84 12.82 -1.10 -1.57
C HIS A 84 11.52 -1.91 -1.74
N PRO A 85 10.58 -1.51 -2.63
CA PRO A 85 9.28 -2.15 -2.75
C PRO A 85 9.36 -3.64 -3.13
N GLY A 86 10.36 -4.04 -3.91
CA GLY A 86 10.58 -5.43 -4.29
C GLY A 86 11.23 -6.32 -3.20
N ASP A 87 11.65 -5.76 -2.04
CA ASP A 87 12.25 -6.53 -0.94
C ASP A 87 11.25 -6.76 0.18
N LYS A 88 10.72 -7.96 0.26
CA LYS A 88 9.61 -8.34 1.14
C LYS A 88 10.06 -9.30 2.24
N ALA A 89 9.44 -9.17 3.42
CA ALA A 89 9.71 -10.02 4.57
C ALA A 89 8.45 -10.27 5.41
N ALA A 90 8.48 -11.28 6.27
CA ALA A 90 7.54 -11.39 7.39
C ALA A 90 7.98 -10.48 8.53
N TYR A 91 7.01 -9.99 9.32
CA TYR A 91 7.27 -9.04 10.41
C TYR A 91 6.68 -9.51 11.72
N ASP A 92 7.46 -9.37 12.79
CA ASP A 92 7.01 -9.48 14.17
C ASP A 92 7.20 -8.12 14.86
N PHE A 93 6.11 -7.52 15.33
CA PHE A 93 6.16 -6.24 16.04
C PHE A 93 5.91 -6.47 17.53
N ARG A 94 6.73 -5.85 18.36
CA ARG A 94 6.54 -5.81 19.80
C ARG A 94 6.60 -4.36 20.26
N ILE A 95 5.43 -3.76 20.48
CA ILE A 95 5.29 -2.33 20.75
C ILE A 95 4.80 -2.15 22.18
N THR A 96 5.56 -1.43 23.00
CA THR A 96 5.21 -1.15 24.39
C THR A 96 4.92 0.32 24.58
N VAL A 97 3.70 0.61 25.00
CA VAL A 97 3.17 1.97 25.20
C VAL A 97 2.71 2.17 26.64
N PRO A 98 2.51 3.42 27.13
CA PRO A 98 1.87 3.68 28.41
C PRO A 98 0.47 3.06 28.47
N ASP A 99 0.00 2.68 29.67
CA ASP A 99 -1.38 2.21 29.84
C ASP A 99 -2.38 3.27 29.39
N GLY A 100 -3.48 2.82 28.76
CA GLY A 100 -4.49 3.69 28.14
C GLY A 100 -4.26 3.99 26.67
N TYR A 101 -3.07 3.66 26.13
CA TYR A 101 -2.79 3.72 24.68
C TYR A 101 -2.94 2.33 24.05
N THR A 102 -3.31 2.34 22.79
CA THR A 102 -3.30 1.17 21.91
C THR A 102 -2.18 1.31 20.89
N ALA A 103 -1.47 0.22 20.62
CA ALA A 103 -0.53 0.15 19.51
C ALA A 103 -1.02 -0.87 18.50
N VAL A 104 -1.20 -0.45 17.24
CA VAL A 104 -1.67 -1.28 16.14
C VAL A 104 -0.56 -1.40 15.10
N ALA A 105 -0.38 -2.62 14.57
CA ALA A 105 0.54 -2.91 13.47
C ALA A 105 -0.09 -3.91 12.50
N ASN A 106 0.62 -4.24 11.44
CA ASN A 106 0.17 -5.18 10.40
C ASN A 106 -0.06 -6.60 10.96
N GLY A 107 -0.89 -7.37 10.27
CA GLY A 107 -1.14 -8.77 10.57
C GLY A 107 -2.10 -9.00 11.75
N GLU A 108 -1.86 -10.03 12.53
CA GLU A 108 -2.72 -10.48 13.63
C GLU A 108 -2.16 -10.10 15.00
N LEU A 109 -3.03 -9.65 15.91
CA LEU A 109 -2.66 -9.48 17.33
C LEU A 109 -2.49 -10.84 17.98
N ARG A 110 -1.25 -11.20 18.33
CA ARG A 110 -0.89 -12.48 18.97
C ARG A 110 -0.89 -12.39 20.48
N GLY A 111 -0.66 -11.21 21.04
CA GLY A 111 -0.61 -11.02 22.48
C GLY A 111 -0.75 -9.58 22.92
N ARG A 112 -1.30 -9.41 24.14
CA ARG A 112 -1.36 -8.14 24.84
C ARG A 112 -1.05 -8.38 26.32
N LYS A 113 -0.09 -7.64 26.88
CA LYS A 113 0.29 -7.77 28.29
C LYS A 113 0.50 -6.41 28.92
N SER A 114 -0.22 -6.12 30.01
CA SER A 114 -0.03 -4.91 30.82
C SER A 114 0.81 -5.24 32.04
N GLU A 115 1.84 -4.45 32.29
CA GLU A 115 2.71 -4.56 33.46
C GLU A 115 3.36 -3.22 33.78
N LYS A 116 3.35 -2.82 35.05
CA LYS A 116 4.04 -1.62 35.58
C LYS A 116 3.66 -0.32 34.86
N GLY A 117 2.38 -0.11 34.58
CA GLY A 117 1.87 1.10 33.93
C GLY A 117 2.13 1.18 32.42
N ARG A 118 2.46 0.05 31.78
CA ARG A 118 2.70 -0.06 30.35
C ARG A 118 2.02 -1.29 29.78
N THR A 119 1.58 -1.18 28.54
CA THR A 119 0.99 -2.31 27.80
C THR A 119 1.85 -2.63 26.58
N THR A 120 2.20 -3.91 26.43
CA THR A 120 2.90 -4.44 25.27
C THR A 120 1.93 -5.14 24.34
N PHE A 121 1.95 -4.80 23.07
CA PHE A 121 1.21 -5.45 21.99
C PHE A 121 2.18 -6.24 21.12
N GLU A 122 1.82 -7.49 20.79
CA GLU A 122 2.60 -8.39 19.94
C GLU A 122 1.80 -8.68 18.68
N TRP A 123 2.26 -8.18 17.54
CA TRP A 123 1.65 -8.37 16.23
C TRP A 123 2.52 -9.25 15.34
N HIS A 124 1.88 -10.04 14.49
CA HIS A 124 2.55 -10.94 13.55
C HIS A 124 1.94 -10.81 12.16
N ASN A 125 2.75 -10.44 11.19
CA ASN A 125 2.43 -10.44 9.76
C ASN A 125 3.30 -11.50 9.09
N GLY A 126 2.71 -12.67 8.83
CA GLY A 126 3.43 -13.85 8.33
C GLY A 126 3.66 -13.85 6.84
N GLU A 127 2.82 -13.16 6.08
CA GLU A 127 2.95 -13.03 4.64
C GLU A 127 4.01 -11.99 4.27
N PRO A 128 4.73 -12.18 3.14
CA PRO A 128 5.74 -11.24 2.68
C PRO A 128 5.17 -9.83 2.48
N MET A 129 5.82 -8.82 3.06
CA MET A 129 5.42 -7.43 3.05
C MET A 129 6.61 -6.53 2.74
N ALA A 130 6.44 -5.57 1.84
CA ALA A 130 7.43 -4.53 1.59
C ALA A 130 7.51 -3.57 2.78
N SER A 131 8.67 -2.94 2.99
CA SER A 131 8.88 -2.09 4.16
C SER A 131 7.98 -0.85 4.19
N TYR A 132 7.58 -0.30 3.05
CA TYR A 132 6.71 0.88 3.01
C TYR A 132 5.30 0.60 3.52
N LEU A 133 4.85 -0.64 3.48
CA LEU A 133 3.54 -1.10 3.96
C LEU A 133 3.52 -1.38 5.48
N ALA A 134 4.69 -1.34 6.14
CA ALA A 134 4.79 -1.57 7.57
C ALA A 134 4.31 -0.36 8.36
N THR A 135 3.37 -0.58 9.28
CA THR A 135 2.85 0.47 10.16
C THR A 135 3.02 0.15 11.63
N ALA A 136 3.16 1.20 12.45
CA ALA A 136 3.05 1.18 13.90
C ALA A 136 2.26 2.42 14.30
N THR A 137 0.96 2.27 14.48
CA THR A 137 0.05 3.35 14.86
C THR A 137 -0.24 3.30 16.35
N ILE A 138 -0.07 4.42 17.03
CA ILE A 138 -0.20 4.54 18.49
C ILE A 138 -1.17 5.68 18.80
N GLY A 139 -2.21 5.40 19.58
CA GLY A 139 -3.22 6.39 19.99
C GLY A 139 -4.22 5.82 20.98
N LYS A 140 -5.26 6.57 21.29
CA LYS A 140 -6.37 6.14 22.17
C LYS A 140 -7.55 5.66 21.34
N PHE A 141 -7.37 4.59 20.61
CA PHE A 141 -8.35 4.05 19.70
C PHE A 141 -9.51 3.31 20.39
N THR A 142 -10.69 3.43 19.80
CA THR A 142 -11.78 2.48 19.97
C THR A 142 -11.53 1.29 19.06
N VAL A 143 -11.33 0.12 19.64
CA VAL A 143 -11.01 -1.10 18.89
C VAL A 143 -12.26 -1.97 18.76
N LYS A 144 -12.48 -2.51 17.56
CA LYS A 144 -13.47 -3.56 17.29
C LYS A 144 -12.79 -4.73 16.58
N GLU A 145 -12.93 -5.91 17.18
CA GLU A 145 -12.52 -7.17 16.58
C GLU A 145 -13.77 -7.93 16.10
N SER A 146 -13.73 -8.41 14.87
CA SER A 146 -14.82 -9.15 14.24
C SER A 146 -14.28 -10.21 13.28
N ARG A 147 -15.17 -10.89 12.59
CA ARG A 147 -14.83 -11.79 11.47
C ARG A 147 -15.81 -11.58 10.34
N THR A 148 -15.32 -11.66 9.11
CA THR A 148 -16.19 -11.74 7.94
C THR A 148 -17.01 -13.04 7.96
N LYS A 149 -17.99 -13.15 7.06
CA LYS A 149 -18.77 -14.38 6.89
C LYS A 149 -17.90 -15.60 6.50
N SER A 150 -16.80 -15.36 5.82
CA SER A 150 -15.83 -16.40 5.45
C SER A 150 -14.87 -16.79 6.60
N GLY A 151 -14.96 -16.08 7.75
CA GLY A 151 -14.13 -16.35 8.94
C GLY A 151 -12.82 -15.56 8.98
N LEU A 152 -12.54 -14.68 8.01
CA LEU A 152 -11.37 -13.80 8.02
C LEU A 152 -11.43 -12.88 9.23
N PRO A 153 -10.40 -12.84 10.10
CA PRO A 153 -10.32 -11.89 11.20
C PRO A 153 -10.26 -10.44 10.69
N VAL A 154 -11.03 -9.56 11.30
CA VAL A 154 -11.05 -8.12 11.00
C VAL A 154 -10.79 -7.34 12.27
N TYR A 155 -9.80 -6.45 12.23
CA TYR A 155 -9.43 -5.57 13.34
C TYR A 155 -9.53 -4.12 12.90
N THR A 156 -10.43 -3.36 13.50
CA THR A 156 -10.54 -1.92 13.26
C THR A 156 -10.16 -1.13 14.51
N ALA A 157 -9.38 -0.08 14.32
CA ALA A 157 -9.00 0.87 15.36
C ALA A 157 -9.38 2.28 14.88
N VAL A 158 -10.23 2.96 15.63
CA VAL A 158 -10.76 4.26 15.22
C VAL A 158 -10.54 5.26 16.35
N ASP A 159 -9.93 6.40 16.01
CA ASP A 159 -9.83 7.53 16.94
C ASP A 159 -11.24 8.00 17.33
N PRO A 160 -11.51 8.26 18.61
CA PRO A 160 -12.82 8.75 19.05
C PRO A 160 -13.31 10.02 18.34
N ALA A 161 -12.39 10.88 17.88
CA ALA A 161 -12.76 12.08 17.12
C ALA A 161 -13.38 11.74 15.76
N GLU A 162 -12.94 10.65 15.13
CA GLU A 162 -13.40 10.19 13.82
C GLU A 162 -14.53 9.15 13.89
N ALA A 163 -14.91 8.73 15.09
CA ALA A 163 -15.82 7.58 15.29
C ALA A 163 -17.19 7.75 14.65
N LYS A 164 -17.73 8.97 14.68
CA LYS A 164 -19.07 9.25 14.14
C LYS A 164 -19.08 9.19 12.62
N GLU A 165 -18.12 9.84 12.00
CA GLU A 165 -18.04 9.96 10.54
C GLU A 165 -17.59 8.63 9.90
N SER A 166 -16.72 7.87 10.58
CA SER A 166 -16.23 6.55 10.12
C SER A 166 -17.24 5.41 10.26
N ALA A 167 -18.28 5.55 11.10
CA ALA A 167 -19.18 4.44 11.44
C ALA A 167 -19.87 3.87 10.20
N GLY A 168 -20.48 4.73 9.37
CA GLY A 168 -21.18 4.32 8.15
C GLY A 168 -20.28 3.63 7.13
N PRO A 169 -19.18 4.26 6.70
CA PRO A 169 -18.22 3.64 5.79
C PRO A 169 -17.66 2.31 6.30
N LEU A 170 -17.22 2.23 7.56
CA LEU A 170 -16.65 1.00 8.13
C LEU A 170 -17.66 -0.15 8.29
N GLU A 171 -18.96 0.13 8.38
CA GLU A 171 -20.01 -0.91 8.30
C GLU A 171 -20.04 -1.59 6.92
N ARG A 172 -19.51 -0.95 5.87
CA ARG A 172 -19.44 -1.49 4.52
C ARG A 172 -18.20 -2.39 4.29
N LEU A 173 -17.21 -2.35 5.17
CA LEU A 173 -15.92 -3.04 4.98
C LEU A 173 -16.09 -4.54 4.67
N ASP A 174 -16.96 -5.25 5.40
CA ASP A 174 -17.23 -6.66 5.12
C ASP A 174 -17.81 -6.89 3.71
N ALA A 175 -18.68 -6.00 3.25
CA ALA A 175 -19.30 -6.09 1.93
C ALA A 175 -18.28 -5.75 0.82
N ILE A 176 -17.38 -4.80 1.07
CA ILE A 176 -16.27 -4.44 0.17
C ILE A 176 -15.29 -5.60 0.05
N LEU A 177 -14.89 -6.21 1.16
CA LEU A 177 -14.03 -7.40 1.18
C LEU A 177 -14.67 -8.57 0.42
N ASP A 178 -15.94 -8.87 0.65
CA ASP A 178 -16.68 -9.93 -0.06
C ASP A 178 -16.77 -9.65 -1.57
N TRP A 179 -16.96 -8.39 -1.97
CA TRP A 179 -16.99 -7.96 -3.37
C TRP A 179 -15.60 -8.10 -4.01
N SER A 180 -14.56 -7.60 -3.35
CA SER A 180 -13.17 -7.68 -3.84
C SER A 180 -12.74 -9.13 -4.05
N VAL A 181 -13.09 -10.03 -3.12
CA VAL A 181 -12.86 -11.49 -3.29
C VAL A 181 -13.54 -12.04 -4.55
N LYS A 182 -14.74 -11.59 -4.89
CA LYS A 182 -15.44 -12.01 -6.11
C LYS A 182 -14.79 -11.46 -7.37
N ARG A 183 -14.25 -10.24 -7.32
CA ARG A 183 -13.62 -9.55 -8.46
C ARG A 183 -12.17 -9.95 -8.68
N PHE A 184 -11.38 -10.06 -7.61
CA PHE A 184 -9.92 -10.21 -7.67
C PHE A 184 -9.40 -11.59 -7.21
N GLY A 185 -10.30 -12.46 -6.75
CA GLY A 185 -9.93 -13.77 -6.22
C GLY A 185 -9.75 -13.80 -4.70
N PRO A 186 -9.31 -14.93 -4.13
CA PRO A 186 -9.20 -15.10 -2.68
C PRO A 186 -8.36 -13.99 -2.03
N TYR A 187 -8.84 -13.51 -0.86
CA TYR A 187 -8.08 -12.51 -0.08
C TYR A 187 -6.68 -13.03 0.24
N PRO A 188 -5.63 -12.23 0.00
CA PRO A 188 -4.27 -12.77 0.01
C PRO A 188 -3.67 -12.99 1.39
N PHE A 189 -4.25 -12.42 2.45
CA PHE A 189 -3.65 -12.38 3.79
C PHE A 189 -4.49 -13.10 4.84
N SER A 190 -3.91 -13.29 6.04
CA SER A 190 -4.52 -14.00 7.17
C SER A 190 -5.49 -13.12 7.99
N SER A 191 -5.47 -11.81 7.80
CA SER A 191 -6.34 -10.85 8.49
C SER A 191 -6.58 -9.60 7.65
N ALA A 192 -7.65 -8.88 7.96
CA ALA A 192 -7.99 -7.59 7.38
C ALA A 192 -8.30 -6.57 8.49
N GLY A 193 -8.49 -5.30 8.13
CA GLY A 193 -8.89 -4.27 9.08
C GLY A 193 -8.78 -2.86 8.51
N ALA A 194 -8.84 -1.90 9.42
CA ALA A 194 -8.65 -0.48 9.12
C ALA A 194 -8.15 0.26 10.37
N ILE A 195 -7.33 1.25 10.19
CA ILE A 195 -6.89 2.17 11.24
C ILE A 195 -7.30 3.58 10.80
N VAL A 196 -8.16 4.23 11.56
CA VAL A 196 -8.58 5.61 11.31
C VAL A 196 -8.04 6.48 12.43
N ASP A 197 -7.14 7.38 12.10
CA ASP A 197 -6.53 8.31 13.06
C ASP A 197 -6.98 9.74 12.78
N HIS A 198 -7.11 10.54 13.83
CA HIS A 198 -7.38 11.96 13.71
C HIS A 198 -6.08 12.69 13.44
N THR A 199 -5.89 13.14 12.21
CA THR A 199 -4.64 13.73 11.75
C THR A 199 -4.65 15.25 11.82
N PRO A 200 -3.47 15.88 11.95
CA PRO A 200 -3.35 17.33 11.82
C PRO A 200 -3.79 17.80 10.41
N GLU A 201 -4.41 18.99 10.32
CA GLU A 201 -4.88 19.58 9.05
C GLU A 201 -3.81 19.70 7.95
N ARG A 202 -2.52 19.64 8.30
CA ARG A 202 -1.41 19.68 7.35
C ARG A 202 -1.20 18.35 6.60
N ILE A 203 -1.87 17.29 7.03
CA ILE A 203 -1.83 15.98 6.38
C ILE A 203 -3.00 15.93 5.42
N ASP A 204 -2.73 15.97 4.15
CA ASP A 204 -3.69 16.10 3.04
C ASP A 204 -3.81 14.84 2.17
N TRP A 205 -2.96 13.83 2.38
CA TRP A 205 -3.13 12.52 1.75
C TRP A 205 -4.20 11.70 2.50
N GLY A 206 -5.15 11.15 1.79
CA GLY A 206 -6.36 10.53 2.38
C GLY A 206 -6.08 9.23 3.15
N ALA A 207 -5.30 8.31 2.59
CA ALA A 207 -5.04 7.00 3.15
C ALA A 207 -3.72 6.41 2.65
N LEU A 208 -3.30 5.29 3.26
CA LEU A 208 -2.19 4.48 2.81
C LEU A 208 -2.55 3.00 3.01
N GLU A 209 -2.28 2.20 1.98
CA GLU A 209 -2.63 0.79 1.84
C GLU A 209 -1.89 -0.17 2.79
N THR A 210 -1.41 0.27 3.95
CA THR A 210 -0.61 -0.58 4.84
C THR A 210 -1.18 -1.99 4.97
N GLN A 211 -0.34 -2.99 4.68
CA GLN A 211 -0.77 -4.38 4.48
C GLN A 211 -1.64 -4.88 5.63
N THR A 212 -2.80 -5.47 5.33
CA THR A 212 -3.84 -5.99 6.21
C THR A 212 -4.68 -4.95 6.95
N LYS A 213 -4.20 -3.74 7.15
CA LYS A 213 -4.91 -2.65 7.86
C LYS A 213 -4.50 -1.31 7.27
N PRO A 214 -5.12 -0.86 6.18
CA PRO A 214 -4.91 0.49 5.68
C PRO A 214 -5.07 1.54 6.77
N VAL A 215 -4.22 2.57 6.72
CA VAL A 215 -4.26 3.73 7.62
C VAL A 215 -4.95 4.88 6.91
N TYR A 216 -5.95 5.44 7.53
CA TYR A 216 -6.74 6.57 7.02
C TYR A 216 -6.44 7.81 7.87
N ALA A 217 -6.12 8.89 7.19
CA ALA A 217 -5.84 10.20 7.79
C ALA A 217 -7.14 10.99 8.03
N GLY A 218 -8.05 10.43 8.86
CA GLY A 218 -9.41 10.89 9.09
C GLY A 218 -10.44 9.87 8.59
N ALA A 219 -11.73 10.19 8.73
CA ALA A 219 -12.81 9.29 8.35
C ALA A 219 -12.81 9.06 6.82
N PRO A 220 -12.64 7.80 6.34
CA PRO A 220 -12.68 7.50 4.92
C PRO A 220 -14.11 7.59 4.36
N ASP A 221 -14.24 7.89 3.08
CA ASP A 221 -15.45 7.60 2.34
C ASP A 221 -15.47 6.16 1.81
N GLU A 222 -16.54 5.78 1.11
CA GLU A 222 -16.70 4.42 0.60
C GLU A 222 -15.74 4.13 -0.59
N GLY A 223 -15.46 5.14 -1.43
CA GLY A 223 -14.52 5.02 -2.55
C GLY A 223 -13.11 4.74 -2.04
N THR A 224 -12.64 5.54 -1.10
CA THR A 224 -11.33 5.36 -0.44
C THR A 224 -11.22 3.98 0.22
N LEU A 225 -12.27 3.48 0.90
CA LEU A 225 -12.26 2.11 1.45
C LEU A 225 -12.11 1.03 0.38
N VAL A 226 -12.73 1.21 -0.80
CA VAL A 226 -12.58 0.28 -1.93
C VAL A 226 -11.17 0.33 -2.49
N HIS A 227 -10.63 1.52 -2.67
CA HIS A 227 -9.26 1.79 -3.13
C HIS A 227 -8.25 1.04 -2.26
N GLU A 228 -8.22 1.33 -0.97
CA GLU A 228 -7.29 0.73 -0.02
C GLU A 228 -7.49 -0.78 0.15
N THR A 229 -8.74 -1.26 -0.02
CA THR A 229 -9.00 -2.70 -0.02
C THR A 229 -8.47 -3.38 -1.27
N ALA A 230 -8.55 -2.76 -2.44
CA ALA A 230 -8.04 -3.31 -3.69
C ALA A 230 -6.51 -3.45 -3.68
N HIS A 231 -5.81 -2.51 -3.06
CA HIS A 231 -4.37 -2.57 -2.85
C HIS A 231 -3.91 -3.86 -2.17
N GLN A 232 -4.74 -4.51 -1.35
CA GLN A 232 -4.36 -5.77 -0.72
C GLN A 232 -4.00 -6.85 -1.77
N TRP A 233 -4.58 -6.80 -2.98
CA TRP A 233 -4.18 -7.64 -4.13
C TRP A 233 -3.13 -6.95 -5.00
N PHE A 234 -3.34 -5.66 -5.33
CA PHE A 234 -2.54 -4.86 -6.26
C PHE A 234 -1.76 -3.78 -5.49
N GLY A 235 -0.53 -4.10 -5.11
CA GLY A 235 0.33 -3.28 -4.27
C GLY A 235 0.92 -4.05 -3.10
N ASP A 236 0.09 -4.75 -2.33
CA ASP A 236 0.53 -5.47 -1.14
C ASP A 236 0.92 -6.91 -1.44
N SER A 237 0.01 -7.69 -2.01
CA SER A 237 0.31 -9.07 -2.40
C SER A 237 1.20 -9.13 -3.63
N VAL A 238 0.88 -8.37 -4.67
CA VAL A 238 1.74 -8.15 -5.84
C VAL A 238 2.29 -6.73 -5.74
N THR A 239 3.51 -6.59 -5.23
CA THR A 239 4.18 -5.31 -5.01
C THR A 239 4.87 -4.85 -6.31
N PRO A 240 4.98 -3.56 -6.61
CA PRO A 240 5.75 -3.09 -7.75
C PRO A 240 7.21 -3.49 -7.58
N LYS A 241 7.85 -3.89 -8.66
CA LYS A 241 9.26 -4.31 -8.64
C LYS A 241 10.17 -3.12 -8.40
N THR A 242 9.80 -1.98 -8.94
CA THR A 242 10.41 -0.67 -8.70
C THR A 242 9.30 0.38 -8.61
N TRP A 243 9.60 1.57 -8.11
CA TRP A 243 8.64 2.67 -8.08
C TRP A 243 8.18 3.17 -9.45
N GLN A 244 8.90 2.85 -10.52
CA GLN A 244 8.43 3.10 -11.90
C GLN A 244 7.20 2.29 -12.28
N ASP A 245 6.96 1.17 -11.58
CA ASP A 245 5.84 0.27 -11.82
C ASP A 245 4.61 0.60 -10.94
N ILE A 246 4.59 1.76 -10.28
CA ILE A 246 3.58 2.12 -9.27
C ILE A 246 2.14 2.16 -9.82
N TRP A 247 1.97 2.42 -11.09
CA TRP A 247 0.64 2.38 -11.73
C TRP A 247 -0.04 1.01 -11.61
N LEU A 248 0.76 -0.08 -11.46
CA LEU A 248 0.24 -1.43 -11.18
C LEU A 248 -0.44 -1.54 -9.79
N ASN A 249 -0.20 -0.58 -8.91
CA ASN A 249 -0.93 -0.42 -7.66
C ASN A 249 -2.09 0.54 -7.87
N GLU A 250 -1.76 1.81 -8.13
CA GLU A 250 -2.71 2.93 -8.10
C GLU A 250 -3.75 2.85 -9.21
N GLY A 251 -3.34 2.51 -10.43
CA GLY A 251 -4.27 2.36 -11.55
C GLY A 251 -5.29 1.24 -11.31
N PHE A 252 -4.88 0.13 -10.67
CA PHE A 252 -5.81 -0.95 -10.32
C PHE A 252 -6.73 -0.57 -9.17
N ALA A 253 -6.25 0.13 -8.15
CA ALA A 253 -7.06 0.58 -7.04
C ALA A 253 -8.06 1.66 -7.48
N GLN A 254 -7.64 2.61 -8.31
CA GLN A 254 -8.53 3.58 -8.95
C GLN A 254 -9.61 2.90 -9.80
N TYR A 255 -9.22 1.90 -10.58
CA TYR A 255 -10.18 1.16 -11.40
C TYR A 255 -11.15 0.31 -10.57
N ALA A 256 -10.73 -0.16 -9.39
CA ALA A 256 -11.61 -0.85 -8.45
C ALA A 256 -12.72 0.06 -7.92
N GLU A 257 -12.44 1.34 -7.67
CA GLU A 257 -13.49 2.33 -7.34
C GLU A 257 -14.54 2.44 -8.46
N TRP A 258 -14.08 2.54 -9.72
CA TRP A 258 -14.99 2.61 -10.87
C TRP A 258 -15.86 1.36 -11.01
N LEU A 259 -15.26 0.17 -10.82
CA LEU A 259 -16.01 -1.09 -10.85
C LEU A 259 -17.01 -1.21 -9.69
N TRP A 260 -16.65 -0.73 -8.50
CA TRP A 260 -17.54 -0.72 -7.35
C TRP A 260 -18.76 0.18 -7.59
N GLU A 261 -18.54 1.38 -8.12
CA GLU A 261 -19.61 2.30 -8.47
C GLU A 261 -20.50 1.73 -9.57
N GLU A 262 -19.93 1.14 -10.64
CA GLU A 262 -20.65 0.46 -11.72
C GLU A 262 -21.55 -0.67 -11.17
N ASP A 263 -21.03 -1.52 -10.31
CA ASP A 263 -21.76 -2.64 -9.72
C ASP A 263 -22.89 -2.20 -8.78
N LYS A 264 -22.82 -1.01 -8.24
CA LYS A 264 -23.89 -0.41 -7.42
C LYS A 264 -24.92 0.34 -8.24
N GLY A 265 -24.78 0.39 -9.57
CA GLY A 265 -25.67 1.08 -10.50
C GLY A 265 -25.42 2.58 -10.59
N GLY A 266 -24.23 3.05 -10.18
CA GLY A 266 -23.74 4.39 -10.40
C GLY A 266 -23.12 4.58 -11.78
N ARG A 267 -22.11 5.43 -11.90
CA ARG A 267 -21.37 5.61 -13.17
C ARG A 267 -20.67 4.33 -13.57
N THR A 268 -20.73 4.00 -14.85
CA THR A 268 -19.94 2.88 -15.38
C THR A 268 -18.47 3.26 -15.48
N ALA A 269 -17.58 2.27 -15.49
CA ALA A 269 -16.15 2.51 -15.73
C ALA A 269 -15.91 3.26 -17.05
N GLN A 270 -16.72 3.02 -18.10
CA GLN A 270 -16.66 3.77 -19.34
C GLN A 270 -17.05 5.26 -19.14
N GLN A 271 -18.07 5.54 -18.34
CA GLN A 271 -18.47 6.93 -18.04
C GLN A 271 -17.43 7.68 -17.21
N GLN A 272 -16.71 6.98 -16.32
CA GLN A 272 -15.57 7.54 -15.59
C GLN A 272 -14.41 7.86 -16.54
N PHE A 273 -14.06 6.90 -17.39
CA PHE A 273 -13.10 7.10 -18.46
C PHE A 273 -13.46 8.29 -19.34
N ASP A 274 -14.70 8.35 -19.85
CA ASP A 274 -15.18 9.42 -20.74
C ASP A 274 -15.04 10.81 -20.08
N ALA A 275 -15.31 10.90 -18.78
CA ALA A 275 -15.20 12.14 -18.02
C ALA A 275 -13.74 12.61 -17.90
N LEU A 276 -12.80 11.71 -17.61
CA LEU A 276 -11.37 12.01 -17.54
C LEU A 276 -10.81 12.31 -18.95
N TYR A 277 -11.22 11.55 -19.96
CA TYR A 277 -10.78 11.80 -21.33
C TYR A 277 -11.29 13.13 -21.89
N ALA A 278 -12.37 13.66 -21.35
CA ALA A 278 -12.90 14.97 -21.75
C ALA A 278 -12.14 16.17 -21.16
N THR A 279 -11.17 15.96 -20.26
CA THR A 279 -10.31 17.03 -19.74
C THR A 279 -9.42 17.61 -20.84
N ASP A 280 -8.97 18.85 -20.67
CA ASP A 280 -8.11 19.52 -21.63
C ASP A 280 -6.76 18.77 -21.79
N GLU A 281 -6.12 18.88 -22.95
CA GLU A 281 -4.85 18.20 -23.26
C GLU A 281 -3.68 18.69 -22.38
N ASP A 282 -3.80 19.86 -21.77
CA ASP A 282 -2.84 20.46 -20.84
C ASP A 282 -3.21 20.22 -19.34
N ASP A 283 -4.17 19.36 -19.07
CA ASP A 283 -4.51 18.94 -17.70
C ASP A 283 -3.38 18.05 -17.16
N GLU A 284 -2.52 18.65 -16.30
CA GLU A 284 -1.35 17.96 -15.75
C GLU A 284 -1.72 16.84 -14.77
N GLU A 285 -2.89 16.87 -14.13
CA GLU A 285 -3.34 15.81 -13.22
C GLU A 285 -3.59 14.51 -14.00
N VAL A 286 -4.16 14.60 -15.19
CA VAL A 286 -4.47 13.42 -16.02
C VAL A 286 -3.33 13.10 -16.99
N TRP A 287 -2.75 14.10 -17.67
CA TRP A 287 -1.85 13.92 -18.80
C TRP A 287 -0.40 14.34 -18.54
N GLY A 288 -0.06 14.75 -17.32
CA GLY A 288 1.22 15.35 -16.96
C GLY A 288 2.45 14.47 -17.25
N PHE A 289 2.28 13.17 -17.20
CA PHE A 289 3.36 12.21 -17.53
C PHE A 289 2.78 10.80 -17.82
N PRO A 290 3.51 9.94 -18.56
CA PRO A 290 3.11 8.57 -18.82
C PRO A 290 3.19 7.71 -17.55
N PRO A 291 2.14 6.94 -17.19
CA PRO A 291 2.13 6.16 -15.94
C PRO A 291 3.14 5.00 -15.92
N GLY A 292 3.56 4.49 -17.07
CA GLY A 292 4.59 3.45 -17.19
C GLY A 292 6.02 3.97 -17.07
N ASP A 293 6.21 5.29 -17.11
CA ASP A 293 7.49 5.97 -16.85
C ASP A 293 7.23 7.34 -16.18
N PRO A 294 6.96 7.37 -14.89
CA PRO A 294 6.70 8.63 -14.18
C PRO A 294 7.91 9.58 -14.12
N GLY A 295 9.08 9.16 -14.62
CA GLY A 295 10.23 10.03 -14.80
C GLY A 295 11.04 10.34 -13.53
N GLY A 296 10.54 10.02 -12.34
CA GLY A 296 11.29 10.25 -11.11
C GLY A 296 10.45 10.25 -9.83
N PRO A 297 11.09 10.36 -8.65
CA PRO A 297 10.42 10.24 -7.34
C PRO A 297 9.25 11.21 -7.14
N LYS A 298 9.36 12.43 -7.66
CA LYS A 298 8.31 13.46 -7.56
C LYS A 298 6.94 13.02 -8.09
N ASN A 299 6.92 12.11 -9.08
CA ASN A 299 5.70 11.72 -9.77
C ASN A 299 5.20 10.31 -9.36
N VAL A 300 5.87 9.64 -8.41
CA VAL A 300 5.47 8.30 -7.95
C VAL A 300 4.05 8.29 -7.38
N THR A 301 3.65 9.37 -6.72
CA THR A 301 2.31 9.59 -6.16
C THR A 301 1.50 10.62 -6.95
N GLY A 302 1.92 10.97 -8.16
CA GLY A 302 1.23 11.95 -9.00
C GLY A 302 -0.04 11.37 -9.65
N ASP A 303 -1.06 12.20 -9.82
CA ASP A 303 -2.42 11.81 -10.23
C ASP A 303 -2.49 11.02 -11.54
N SER A 304 -1.55 11.23 -12.47
CA SER A 304 -1.50 10.47 -13.73
C SER A 304 -1.34 8.96 -13.52
N VAL A 305 -0.64 8.49 -12.46
CA VAL A 305 -0.52 7.03 -12.21
C VAL A 305 -1.87 6.43 -11.79
N TYR A 306 -2.73 7.21 -11.15
CA TYR A 306 -4.08 6.83 -10.74
C TYR A 306 -5.04 6.90 -11.93
N TYR A 307 -5.27 8.09 -12.45
CA TYR A 307 -6.31 8.34 -13.45
C TYR A 307 -5.98 7.70 -14.78
N ARG A 308 -4.81 8.00 -15.35
CA ARG A 308 -4.41 7.41 -16.62
C ARG A 308 -4.13 5.91 -16.47
N GLY A 309 -3.61 5.46 -15.31
CA GLY A 309 -3.49 4.04 -14.97
C GLY A 309 -4.83 3.30 -14.99
N GLY A 310 -5.89 3.89 -14.39
CA GLY A 310 -7.25 3.38 -14.48
C GLY A 310 -7.81 3.37 -15.91
N MET A 311 -7.48 4.40 -16.70
CA MET A 311 -7.88 4.49 -18.11
C MET A 311 -7.22 3.41 -18.98
N VAL A 312 -5.95 3.05 -18.71
CA VAL A 312 -5.28 1.90 -19.36
C VAL A 312 -6.09 0.62 -19.17
N LEU A 313 -6.56 0.37 -17.94
CA LEU A 313 -7.36 -0.83 -17.64
C LEU A 313 -8.71 -0.82 -18.34
N GLN A 314 -9.35 0.35 -18.49
CA GLN A 314 -10.59 0.47 -19.26
C GLN A 314 -10.37 0.22 -20.74
N GLN A 315 -9.29 0.73 -21.33
CA GLN A 315 -8.94 0.45 -22.73
C GLN A 315 -8.62 -1.03 -22.93
N LEU A 316 -7.88 -1.65 -22.02
CA LEU A 316 -7.64 -3.10 -22.04
C LEU A 316 -8.97 -3.87 -22.01
N ARG A 317 -9.92 -3.50 -21.12
CA ARG A 317 -11.24 -4.12 -21.04
C ARG A 317 -12.00 -4.02 -22.36
N LYS A 318 -11.94 -2.86 -23.03
CA LYS A 318 -12.56 -2.67 -24.36
C LYS A 318 -11.92 -3.56 -25.42
N ALA A 319 -10.59 -3.62 -25.44
CA ALA A 319 -9.84 -4.37 -26.44
C ALA A 319 -10.09 -5.90 -26.33
N VAL A 320 -10.04 -6.46 -25.12
CA VAL A 320 -10.12 -7.92 -24.89
C VAL A 320 -11.52 -8.41 -24.51
N GLY A 321 -12.43 -7.50 -24.15
CA GLY A 321 -13.78 -7.80 -23.67
C GLY A 321 -13.83 -8.28 -22.23
N ASP A 322 -15.01 -8.15 -21.62
CA ASP A 322 -15.24 -8.39 -20.18
C ASP A 322 -14.74 -9.76 -19.70
N LYS A 323 -14.98 -10.81 -20.46
CA LYS A 323 -14.63 -12.16 -20.05
C LYS A 323 -13.12 -12.34 -19.84
N VAL A 324 -12.32 -11.87 -20.78
CA VAL A 324 -10.85 -11.95 -20.71
C VAL A 324 -10.34 -10.99 -19.65
N PHE A 325 -10.84 -9.75 -19.65
CA PHE A 325 -10.44 -8.73 -18.70
C PHE A 325 -10.66 -9.16 -17.23
N PHE A 326 -11.84 -9.63 -16.87
CA PHE A 326 -12.10 -10.10 -15.50
C PHE A 326 -11.35 -11.40 -15.14
N SER A 327 -10.92 -12.19 -16.11
CA SER A 327 -9.97 -13.27 -15.87
C SER A 327 -8.59 -12.71 -15.54
N ILE A 328 -8.10 -11.70 -16.27
CA ILE A 328 -6.84 -11.00 -15.99
C ILE A 328 -6.82 -10.45 -14.56
N LEU A 329 -7.89 -9.75 -14.14
CA LEU A 329 -7.97 -9.18 -12.78
C LEU A 329 -7.89 -10.24 -11.66
N LYS A 330 -8.28 -11.49 -11.92
CA LYS A 330 -8.19 -12.58 -10.95
C LYS A 330 -6.87 -13.34 -11.01
N ASP A 331 -6.41 -13.61 -12.22
CA ASP A 331 -5.29 -14.51 -12.46
C ASP A 331 -3.96 -13.81 -12.20
N TRP A 332 -3.87 -12.50 -12.50
CA TRP A 332 -2.67 -11.71 -12.24
C TRP A 332 -2.24 -11.73 -10.76
N PRO A 333 -3.09 -11.34 -9.79
CA PRO A 333 -2.70 -11.40 -8.39
C PRO A 333 -2.57 -12.82 -7.85
N ALA A 334 -3.19 -13.81 -8.47
CA ALA A 334 -3.04 -15.21 -8.09
C ALA A 334 -1.68 -15.79 -8.51
N GLU A 335 -1.23 -15.52 -9.74
CA GLU A 335 0.04 -16.03 -10.28
C GLU A 335 1.26 -15.32 -9.66
N HIS A 336 1.13 -14.05 -9.29
CA HIS A 336 2.21 -13.25 -8.70
C HIS A 336 2.09 -13.09 -7.17
N ARG A 337 1.22 -13.87 -6.55
CA ARG A 337 0.89 -13.76 -5.12
C ARG A 337 2.12 -13.71 -4.23
N HIS A 338 2.17 -12.71 -3.34
CA HIS A 338 3.26 -12.46 -2.38
C HIS A 338 4.62 -12.17 -3.03
N GLY A 339 4.62 -11.91 -4.33
CA GLY A 339 5.79 -11.53 -5.11
C GLY A 339 5.85 -10.04 -5.42
N SER A 340 6.70 -9.70 -6.38
CA SER A 340 6.76 -8.39 -7.01
C SER A 340 6.80 -8.54 -8.52
N ALA A 341 6.21 -7.57 -9.24
CA ALA A 341 6.11 -7.59 -10.68
C ALA A 341 6.40 -6.22 -11.29
N ASP A 342 6.78 -6.21 -12.55
CA ASP A 342 6.99 -5.00 -13.35
C ASP A 342 5.94 -4.87 -14.47
N THR A 343 5.89 -3.71 -15.07
CA THR A 343 4.97 -3.37 -16.16
C THR A 343 5.10 -4.32 -17.35
N GLN A 344 6.32 -4.70 -17.73
CA GLN A 344 6.53 -5.62 -18.85
C GLN A 344 5.94 -7.01 -18.57
N GLN A 345 6.08 -7.50 -17.34
CA GLN A 345 5.46 -8.76 -16.94
C GLN A 345 3.94 -8.73 -17.04
N PHE A 346 3.31 -7.57 -16.74
CA PHE A 346 1.86 -7.41 -16.91
C PHE A 346 1.45 -7.36 -18.39
N ILE A 347 2.21 -6.66 -19.24
CA ILE A 347 1.98 -6.61 -20.69
C ILE A 347 2.07 -8.03 -21.28
N ASP A 348 3.14 -8.76 -20.98
CA ASP A 348 3.33 -10.15 -21.46
C ASP A 348 2.19 -11.05 -20.96
N PHE A 349 1.78 -10.91 -19.70
CA PHE A 349 0.68 -11.64 -19.09
C PHE A 349 -0.65 -11.41 -19.80
N CYS A 350 -0.93 -10.18 -20.22
CA CYS A 350 -2.13 -9.85 -21.00
C CYS A 350 -2.05 -10.43 -22.42
N ALA A 351 -0.91 -10.27 -23.10
CA ALA A 351 -0.69 -10.77 -24.45
C ALA A 351 -0.88 -12.30 -24.55
N ASP A 352 -0.44 -13.05 -23.53
CA ASP A 352 -0.62 -14.51 -23.47
C ASP A 352 -2.09 -14.97 -23.34
N ARG A 353 -3.04 -14.06 -23.07
CA ARG A 353 -4.46 -14.36 -22.79
C ARG A 353 -5.43 -13.92 -23.87
N THR A 354 -4.93 -13.31 -24.94
CA THR A 354 -5.74 -12.84 -26.06
C THR A 354 -4.99 -12.95 -27.39
N ASP A 355 -5.73 -13.08 -28.49
CA ASP A 355 -5.19 -12.98 -29.86
C ASP A 355 -5.19 -11.50 -30.35
N VAL A 356 -5.67 -10.55 -29.54
CA VAL A 356 -5.65 -9.13 -29.86
C VAL A 356 -4.22 -8.59 -29.70
N ASP A 357 -3.72 -7.87 -30.69
CA ASP A 357 -2.46 -7.14 -30.55
C ASP A 357 -2.69 -5.92 -29.63
N LEU A 358 -2.00 -5.92 -28.48
CA LEU A 358 -2.11 -4.89 -27.47
C LEU A 358 -0.92 -3.91 -27.47
N THR A 359 -0.03 -4.03 -28.45
CA THR A 359 1.22 -3.25 -28.51
C THR A 359 0.93 -1.75 -28.51
N ASP A 360 0.17 -1.27 -29.48
CA ASP A 360 -0.14 0.15 -29.62
C ASP A 360 -0.91 0.69 -28.39
N LEU A 361 -1.81 -0.14 -27.79
CA LEU A 361 -2.52 0.23 -26.57
C LEU A 361 -1.55 0.55 -25.43
N PHE A 362 -0.63 -0.37 -25.14
CA PHE A 362 0.29 -0.16 -24.03
C PHE A 362 1.35 0.88 -24.33
N ASP A 363 1.85 0.96 -25.57
CA ASP A 363 2.81 1.97 -25.98
C ASP A 363 2.24 3.38 -25.86
N ASP A 364 1.01 3.61 -26.34
CA ASP A 364 0.39 4.93 -26.29
C ASP A 364 -0.07 5.31 -24.88
N TRP A 365 -0.73 4.38 -24.17
CA TRP A 365 -1.37 4.70 -22.90
C TRP A 365 -0.44 4.65 -21.69
N LEU A 366 0.62 3.80 -21.72
CA LEU A 366 1.59 3.71 -20.64
C LEU A 366 2.85 4.54 -20.85
N TYR A 367 3.26 4.76 -22.11
CA TYR A 367 4.55 5.38 -22.42
C TYR A 367 4.47 6.58 -23.34
N GLY A 368 3.33 6.81 -24.00
CA GLY A 368 3.12 7.99 -24.85
C GLY A 368 3.06 9.28 -24.05
N ASP A 369 3.66 10.36 -24.56
CA ASP A 369 3.57 11.69 -23.97
C ASP A 369 2.18 12.30 -24.23
N GLY A 370 1.65 13.01 -23.24
CA GLY A 370 0.37 13.72 -23.32
C GLY A 370 -0.83 12.78 -23.46
N LYS A 371 -1.93 13.34 -24.00
CA LYS A 371 -3.21 12.65 -24.16
C LYS A 371 -3.18 11.70 -25.35
N PRO A 372 -3.34 10.38 -25.17
CA PRO A 372 -3.38 9.42 -26.27
C PRO A 372 -4.63 9.62 -27.14
N ASP A 373 -4.57 9.17 -28.42
CA ASP A 373 -5.75 9.13 -29.26
C ASP A 373 -6.84 8.21 -28.68
N TRP A 374 -8.12 8.58 -28.91
CA TRP A 374 -9.26 7.84 -28.38
C TRP A 374 -9.37 6.41 -28.93
N GLU A 375 -9.13 6.26 -30.23
CA GLU A 375 -9.34 4.99 -30.93
C GLU A 375 -8.11 4.09 -30.82
N PHE A 376 -8.27 3.04 -30.04
CA PHE A 376 -7.44 1.85 -30.12
C PHE A 376 -8.15 0.79 -30.96
#